data_6d61aa8dff38af9c71f6736768214265
#
_entry.id   6d61aa8dff38af9c71f6736768214265
#
_cell.length_a   1.000
_cell.length_b   1.000
_cell.length_c   1.000
_cell.angle_alpha   90.00
_cell.angle_beta   90.00
_cell.angle_gamma   90.00
#
_symmetry.space_group_name_H-M   'P 1'
#
loop_
_entity.id
_entity.type
_entity.pdbx_description
1 polymer ?
#
loop_
_entity_poly.entity_id
_entity_poly.type
_entity_poly.pdbx_seq_one_letter_code
_entity_poly.pdbx_strand_id
1 'polypeptide(L)'
;IGMLQNPTIMEFAQFLITVEAGKSSDDSQDFDSPLNIIADIPEGGKTMKVFFPGGIGFLQQFNSLFQILVGNPNRTEGIAAFNYTEDREYLNSGEKEHIVTVGRRYADLLISSGYKQFKLIGYCMGGLLAIETARALLEAGCNVYPVVTIDTIPIVLEMEGDLLMERSYGLMIGADVSKAGHVKSDNLVQQALELLKDKDNGYITENAIFNLSGELEELANCYKKQKGFSKKERLDKLKSAIPENNMQLSRDDLKRFDELFECYKRNYRCAINYIPKPFAGELRAMSCIDENSPFVPVMKPGTEDFLKKCALSNLQVVP
;
A
#
# COMPACT_ATOMS: atom_id res chain seq x y z
N ILE A 1 20.26 -10.73 6.30
CA ILE A 1 20.61 -11.98 7.04
C ILE A 1 20.78 -13.12 6.02
N GLY A 2 19.88 -13.30 5.05
CA GLY A 2 20.06 -14.32 4.00
C GLY A 2 21.39 -14.23 3.24
N MET A 3 21.87 -13.02 2.91
CA MET A 3 23.20 -12.79 2.33
C MET A 3 24.35 -13.07 3.32
N LEU A 4 24.15 -12.88 4.61
CA LEU A 4 25.15 -13.17 5.66
C LEU A 4 25.25 -14.68 5.96
N GLN A 5 24.18 -15.42 5.73
CA GLN A 5 24.12 -16.88 5.89
C GLN A 5 24.46 -17.62 4.59
N ASN A 6 24.37 -16.95 3.45
CA ASN A 6 24.66 -17.48 2.11
C ASN A 6 25.68 -16.55 1.43
N PRO A 7 26.97 -16.68 1.77
CA PRO A 7 28.01 -15.71 1.39
C PRO A 7 28.33 -15.67 -0.12
N THR A 8 27.77 -16.58 -0.91
CA THR A 8 27.87 -16.54 -2.37
C THR A 8 26.53 -16.24 -3.03
N ILE A 9 26.56 -15.61 -4.20
CA ILE A 9 25.36 -15.36 -5.03
C ILE A 9 24.63 -16.69 -5.32
N MET A 10 25.36 -17.79 -5.46
CA MET A 10 24.81 -19.10 -5.76
C MET A 10 24.07 -19.70 -4.54
N GLU A 11 24.60 -19.58 -3.34
CA GLU A 11 23.96 -20.03 -2.09
C GLU A 11 22.71 -19.17 -1.79
N PHE A 12 22.77 -17.87 -2.06
CA PHE A 12 21.62 -16.99 -1.95
C PHE A 12 20.54 -17.32 -2.98
N ALA A 13 20.91 -17.60 -4.23
CA ALA A 13 19.99 -18.07 -5.27
C ALA A 13 19.35 -19.42 -4.90
N GLN A 14 20.13 -20.35 -4.36
CA GLN A 14 19.66 -21.64 -3.86
C GLN A 14 18.68 -21.47 -2.68
N PHE A 15 18.97 -20.53 -1.78
CA PHE A 15 18.06 -20.16 -0.68
C PHE A 15 16.73 -19.58 -1.22
N LEU A 16 16.79 -18.70 -2.24
CA LEU A 16 15.59 -18.17 -2.91
C LEU A 16 14.79 -19.27 -3.60
N ILE A 17 15.46 -20.19 -4.30
CA ILE A 17 14.82 -21.35 -4.92
C ILE A 17 14.18 -22.27 -3.86
N THR A 18 14.79 -22.42 -2.70
CA THR A 18 14.23 -23.23 -1.59
C THR A 18 13.04 -22.53 -0.96
N VAL A 19 13.04 -21.19 -0.87
CA VAL A 19 11.89 -20.40 -0.44
C VAL A 19 10.76 -20.43 -1.47
N GLU A 20 11.09 -20.44 -2.78
CA GLU A 20 10.12 -20.66 -3.86
C GLU A 20 9.66 -22.12 -3.96
N ALA A 21 10.54 -23.09 -3.72
CA ALA A 21 10.25 -24.53 -3.74
C ALA A 21 9.60 -25.04 -2.45
N GLY A 22 9.64 -24.26 -1.35
CA GLY A 22 8.82 -24.48 -0.17
C GLY A 22 7.32 -24.27 -0.42
N LYS A 23 6.94 -23.80 -1.60
CA LYS A 23 5.64 -24.03 -2.26
C LYS A 23 5.63 -25.44 -2.89
N SER A 24 5.89 -26.49 -2.09
CA SER A 24 5.76 -27.86 -2.53
C SER A 24 4.28 -28.19 -2.75
N SER A 25 4.03 -28.62 -3.96
CA SER A 25 2.90 -29.40 -4.43
C SER A 25 2.48 -30.48 -3.44
N ASP A 26 1.63 -30.17 -2.48
CA ASP A 26 0.57 -31.06 -1.96
C ASP A 26 -0.15 -30.26 -0.87
N ASP A 27 -1.16 -29.62 -1.28
CA ASP A 27 -2.42 -29.37 -0.61
C ASP A 27 -3.17 -28.41 -1.53
N SER A 28 -4.39 -28.69 -1.80
CA SER A 28 -5.36 -27.79 -2.42
C SER A 28 -5.46 -26.49 -1.61
N GLN A 29 -4.40 -25.65 -1.71
CA GLN A 29 -4.52 -24.26 -1.29
C GLN A 29 -5.52 -23.63 -2.25
N ASP A 30 -6.62 -23.22 -1.67
CA ASP A 30 -7.64 -22.41 -2.29
C ASP A 30 -6.93 -21.19 -2.90
N PHE A 31 -6.65 -21.25 -4.21
CA PHE A 31 -5.92 -20.20 -4.95
C PHE A 31 -6.62 -18.83 -4.95
N ASP A 32 -7.74 -18.71 -4.20
CA ASP A 32 -8.56 -17.51 -4.07
C ASP A 32 -8.44 -16.84 -2.67
N SER A 33 -7.60 -17.31 -1.76
CA SER A 33 -7.44 -16.64 -0.46
C SER A 33 -6.40 -15.51 -0.53
N PRO A 34 -6.78 -14.27 -0.18
CA PRO A 34 -5.83 -13.15 -0.12
C PRO A 34 -4.86 -13.25 1.05
N LEU A 35 -5.06 -14.17 1.99
CA LEU A 35 -4.22 -14.37 3.17
C LEU A 35 -3.06 -15.30 2.85
N ASN A 36 -1.86 -14.77 2.85
CA ASN A 36 -0.62 -15.51 2.64
C ASN A 36 0.07 -15.78 3.98
N ILE A 37 0.26 -17.04 4.34
CA ILE A 37 1.08 -17.42 5.49
C ILE A 37 2.54 -17.44 5.03
N ILE A 38 3.34 -16.52 5.57
CA ILE A 38 4.77 -16.37 5.29
C ILE A 38 5.59 -17.30 6.18
N ALA A 39 5.18 -17.44 7.45
CA ALA A 39 5.77 -18.37 8.39
C ALA A 39 4.76 -18.73 9.48
N ASP A 40 4.62 -20.02 9.75
CA ASP A 40 3.75 -20.54 10.80
C ASP A 40 4.19 -20.07 12.20
N ILE A 41 3.26 -20.14 13.15
CA ILE A 41 3.57 -19.89 14.55
C ILE A 41 4.48 -21.03 15.07
N PRO A 42 5.66 -20.71 15.62
CA PRO A 42 6.52 -21.72 16.22
C PRO A 42 5.85 -22.43 17.41
N GLU A 43 6.36 -23.62 17.76
CA GLU A 43 5.89 -24.35 18.93
C GLU A 43 5.91 -23.48 20.19
N GLY A 44 4.81 -23.48 20.94
CA GLY A 44 4.63 -22.63 22.13
C GLY A 44 4.23 -21.18 21.85
N GLY A 45 4.28 -20.73 20.61
CA GLY A 45 3.79 -19.41 20.20
C GLY A 45 2.25 -19.37 20.14
N LYS A 46 1.68 -18.15 20.17
CA LYS A 46 0.20 -17.95 20.13
C LYS A 46 -0.21 -16.77 19.28
N THR A 47 0.74 -15.97 18.83
CA THR A 47 0.48 -14.66 18.18
C THR A 47 0.80 -14.72 16.69
N MET A 48 -0.11 -14.27 15.85
CA MET A 48 0.10 -14.04 14.42
C MET A 48 0.38 -12.55 14.17
N LYS A 49 1.50 -12.26 13.53
CA LYS A 49 1.84 -10.93 13.01
C LYS A 49 1.34 -10.83 11.58
N VAL A 50 0.45 -9.87 11.31
CA VAL A 50 -0.24 -9.74 10.02
C VAL A 50 0.11 -8.41 9.38
N PHE A 51 0.52 -8.45 8.12
CA PHE A 51 0.92 -7.28 7.34
C PHE A 51 -0.12 -6.92 6.29
N PHE A 52 -0.39 -5.62 6.17
CA PHE A 52 -1.30 -5.03 5.19
C PHE A 52 -0.50 -4.08 4.29
N PRO A 53 -0.39 -4.38 2.98
CA PRO A 53 0.37 -3.55 2.05
C PRO A 53 -0.31 -2.21 1.77
N GLY A 54 0.43 -1.32 1.11
CA GLY A 54 -0.08 -0.03 0.65
C GLY A 54 -1.05 -0.13 -0.53
N GLY A 55 -1.39 1.02 -1.11
CA GLY A 55 -2.45 1.14 -2.12
C GLY A 55 -2.25 0.36 -3.43
N ILE A 56 -1.04 -0.11 -3.75
CA ILE A 56 -0.82 -0.99 -4.90
C ILE A 56 -1.12 -2.46 -4.54
N GLY A 57 -1.04 -2.82 -3.26
CA GLY A 57 -1.32 -4.17 -2.79
C GLY A 57 -0.14 -5.13 -2.82
N PHE A 58 1.06 -4.68 -3.17
CA PHE A 58 2.25 -5.52 -3.25
C PHE A 58 2.86 -5.84 -1.89
N LEU A 59 3.27 -7.08 -1.73
CA LEU A 59 4.01 -7.54 -0.54
C LEU A 59 5.52 -7.29 -0.65
N GLN A 60 6.05 -7.04 -1.84
CA GLN A 60 7.48 -6.87 -2.11
C GLN A 60 8.13 -5.79 -1.25
N GLN A 61 7.39 -4.74 -0.91
CA GLN A 61 7.85 -3.68 0.02
C GLN A 61 8.22 -4.21 1.40
N PHE A 62 7.69 -5.38 1.81
CA PHE A 62 8.00 -6.02 3.08
C PHE A 62 9.06 -7.14 2.97
N ASN A 63 9.56 -7.48 1.78
CA ASN A 63 10.45 -8.64 1.60
C ASN A 63 11.66 -8.62 2.51
N SER A 64 12.37 -7.47 2.63
CA SER A 64 13.53 -7.36 3.52
C SER A 64 13.13 -7.53 4.99
N LEU A 65 11.97 -7.00 5.38
CA LEU A 65 11.44 -7.16 6.73
C LEU A 65 11.02 -8.62 7.00
N PHE A 66 10.37 -9.28 6.05
CA PHE A 66 10.03 -10.70 6.16
C PHE A 66 11.27 -11.57 6.33
N GLN A 67 12.33 -11.35 5.54
CA GLN A 67 13.60 -12.06 5.67
C GLN A 67 14.19 -11.93 7.09
N ILE A 68 14.19 -10.70 7.64
CA ILE A 68 14.69 -10.46 9.01
C ILE A 68 13.82 -11.18 10.05
N LEU A 69 12.50 -11.08 9.90
CA LEU A 69 11.56 -11.65 10.88
C LEU A 69 11.57 -13.20 10.85
N VAL A 70 11.56 -13.78 9.65
CA VAL A 70 11.61 -15.25 9.47
C VAL A 70 12.96 -15.82 9.93
N GLY A 71 14.05 -15.14 9.59
CA GLY A 71 15.41 -15.53 9.95
C GLY A 71 15.76 -15.35 11.44
N ASN A 72 14.87 -14.79 12.25
CA ASN A 72 15.12 -14.65 13.69
C ASN A 72 14.95 -16.00 14.42
N PRO A 73 16.02 -16.61 14.96
CA PRO A 73 15.95 -17.91 15.64
C PRO A 73 15.11 -17.87 16.93
N ASN A 74 14.90 -16.68 17.50
CA ASN A 74 14.07 -16.49 18.70
C ASN A 74 12.64 -16.06 18.36
N ARG A 75 12.19 -16.29 17.13
CA ARG A 75 10.84 -15.94 16.71
C ARG A 75 9.82 -16.79 17.49
N THR A 76 8.84 -16.12 18.09
CA THR A 76 7.72 -16.75 18.82
C THR A 76 6.37 -16.49 18.15
N GLU A 77 6.36 -15.74 17.05
CA GLU A 77 5.16 -15.29 16.35
C GLU A 77 5.12 -15.88 14.94
N GLY A 78 3.92 -16.20 14.47
CA GLY A 78 3.68 -16.45 13.06
C GLY A 78 3.73 -15.15 12.25
N ILE A 79 3.88 -15.26 10.96
CA ILE A 79 3.93 -14.12 10.03
C ILE A 79 2.96 -14.41 8.88
N ALA A 80 2.03 -13.50 8.66
CA ALA A 80 1.10 -13.55 7.54
C ALA A 80 0.99 -12.17 6.87
N ALA A 81 0.50 -12.13 5.66
CA ALA A 81 0.25 -10.90 4.94
C ALA A 81 -0.95 -11.04 4.01
N PHE A 82 -1.70 -9.96 3.82
CA PHE A 82 -2.75 -9.89 2.82
C PHE A 82 -2.18 -9.41 1.48
N ASN A 83 -2.60 -10.06 0.40
CA ASN A 83 -2.30 -9.65 -0.97
C ASN A 83 -3.60 -9.24 -1.68
N TYR A 84 -3.81 -7.92 -1.83
CA TYR A 84 -5.06 -7.40 -2.42
C TYR A 84 -5.18 -7.70 -3.91
N THR A 85 -4.07 -7.85 -4.61
CA THR A 85 -4.07 -8.08 -6.05
C THR A 85 -4.51 -9.49 -6.45
N GLU A 86 -4.52 -10.42 -5.49
CA GLU A 86 -5.01 -11.78 -5.65
C GLU A 86 -6.46 -11.96 -5.15
N ASP A 87 -7.04 -10.89 -4.59
CA ASP A 87 -8.35 -10.89 -3.99
C ASP A 87 -9.42 -10.42 -4.98
N ARG A 88 -10.08 -11.34 -5.65
CA ARG A 88 -11.14 -11.03 -6.64
C ARG A 88 -12.33 -10.30 -6.02
N GLU A 89 -12.70 -10.64 -4.80
CA GLU A 89 -13.80 -10.00 -4.09
C GLU A 89 -13.41 -8.55 -3.73
N TYR A 90 -12.18 -8.36 -3.28
CA TYR A 90 -11.61 -7.04 -3.09
C TYR A 90 -11.66 -6.22 -4.37
N LEU A 91 -11.25 -6.78 -5.49
CA LEU A 91 -11.20 -6.09 -6.78
C LEU A 91 -12.61 -5.75 -7.33
N ASN A 92 -13.65 -6.44 -6.92
CA ASN A 92 -15.03 -6.25 -7.40
C ASN A 92 -15.96 -5.52 -6.43
N SER A 93 -15.53 -5.25 -5.19
CA SER A 93 -16.35 -4.56 -4.20
C SER A 93 -16.52 -3.06 -4.53
N GLY A 94 -17.63 -2.47 -4.08
CA GLY A 94 -17.93 -1.05 -4.29
C GLY A 94 -17.00 -0.11 -3.53
N GLU A 95 -16.87 1.15 -3.96
CA GLU A 95 -15.97 2.14 -3.34
C GLU A 95 -16.46 2.65 -1.97
N LYS A 96 -17.78 2.68 -1.74
CA LYS A 96 -18.36 3.09 -0.46
C LYS A 96 -18.19 1.99 0.59
N GLU A 97 -17.73 2.36 1.78
CA GLU A 97 -17.49 1.45 2.90
C GLU A 97 -16.49 0.30 2.60
N HIS A 98 -15.81 0.37 1.46
CA HIS A 98 -14.90 -0.68 1.00
C HIS A 98 -13.89 -1.07 2.11
N ILE A 99 -13.20 -0.09 2.71
CA ILE A 99 -12.18 -0.36 3.74
C ILE A 99 -12.80 -1.08 4.95
N VAL A 100 -14.00 -0.67 5.38
CA VAL A 100 -14.72 -1.30 6.51
C VAL A 100 -15.13 -2.73 6.18
N THR A 101 -15.73 -2.93 5.00
CA THR A 101 -16.20 -4.26 4.54
C THR A 101 -15.03 -5.22 4.36
N VAL A 102 -13.96 -4.78 3.72
CA VAL A 102 -12.75 -5.59 3.53
C VAL A 102 -12.08 -5.90 4.86
N GLY A 103 -11.98 -4.93 5.76
CA GLY A 103 -11.42 -5.14 7.10
C GLY A 103 -12.17 -6.22 7.88
N ARG A 104 -13.51 -6.24 7.81
CA ARG A 104 -14.33 -7.30 8.43
C ARG A 104 -14.06 -8.66 7.81
N ARG A 105 -14.05 -8.74 6.49
CA ARG A 105 -13.77 -9.99 5.78
C ARG A 105 -12.37 -10.53 6.10
N TYR A 106 -11.38 -9.66 6.21
CA TYR A 106 -10.03 -10.04 6.59
C TYR A 106 -9.96 -10.52 8.05
N ALA A 107 -10.75 -9.94 8.94
CA ALA A 107 -10.89 -10.47 10.30
C ALA A 107 -11.51 -11.88 10.30
N ASP A 108 -12.54 -12.13 9.48
CA ASP A 108 -13.18 -13.45 9.37
C ASP A 108 -12.20 -14.50 8.86
N LEU A 109 -11.35 -14.17 7.86
CA LEU A 109 -10.29 -15.05 7.38
C LEU A 109 -9.25 -15.36 8.47
N LEU A 110 -8.85 -14.36 9.25
CA LEU A 110 -7.93 -14.55 10.37
C LEU A 110 -8.54 -15.40 11.51
N ILE A 111 -9.82 -15.21 11.81
CA ILE A 111 -10.54 -16.01 12.80
C ILE A 111 -10.66 -17.46 12.32
N SER A 112 -10.98 -17.68 11.06
CA SER A 112 -11.11 -18.99 10.44
C SER A 112 -9.79 -19.77 10.42
N SER A 113 -8.64 -19.08 10.42
CA SER A 113 -7.32 -19.71 10.57
C SER A 113 -7.04 -20.27 11.97
N GLY A 114 -7.96 -20.07 12.94
CA GLY A 114 -7.88 -20.63 14.29
C GLY A 114 -7.05 -19.82 15.28
N TYR A 115 -6.39 -18.75 14.83
CA TYR A 115 -5.61 -17.87 15.71
C TYR A 115 -6.50 -16.95 16.54
N LYS A 116 -6.00 -16.54 17.71
CA LYS A 116 -6.75 -15.68 18.66
C LYS A 116 -5.98 -14.45 19.12
N GLN A 117 -4.70 -14.34 18.78
CA GLN A 117 -3.86 -13.21 19.17
C GLN A 117 -3.17 -12.64 17.95
N PHE A 118 -3.33 -11.33 17.73
CA PHE A 118 -2.89 -10.68 16.51
C PHE A 118 -2.08 -9.41 16.78
N LYS A 119 -0.99 -9.24 16.01
CA LYS A 119 -0.25 -7.98 15.86
C LYS A 119 -0.45 -7.53 14.42
N LEU A 120 -1.16 -6.42 14.22
CA LEU A 120 -1.50 -5.92 12.90
C LEU A 120 -0.59 -4.75 12.54
N ILE A 121 -0.02 -4.78 11.34
CA ILE A 121 0.92 -3.79 10.83
C ILE A 121 0.46 -3.39 9.42
N GLY A 122 0.11 -2.14 9.25
CA GLY A 122 -0.35 -1.62 7.97
C GLY A 122 0.52 -0.49 7.44
N TYR A 123 0.87 -0.55 6.16
CA TYR A 123 1.61 0.50 5.46
C TYR A 123 0.66 1.34 4.60
N CYS A 124 0.75 2.67 4.67
CA CYS A 124 -0.06 3.60 3.90
C CYS A 124 -1.57 3.28 4.05
N MET A 125 -2.30 3.02 2.97
CA MET A 125 -3.71 2.58 3.01
C MET A 125 -3.90 1.29 3.80
N GLY A 126 -2.91 0.40 3.82
CA GLY A 126 -2.95 -0.82 4.63
C GLY A 126 -3.12 -0.57 6.12
N GLY A 127 -2.72 0.61 6.63
CA GLY A 127 -2.99 1.00 8.01
C GLY A 127 -4.48 1.20 8.29
N LEU A 128 -5.25 1.70 7.33
CA LEU A 128 -6.71 1.82 7.46
C LEU A 128 -7.37 0.44 7.51
N LEU A 129 -6.93 -0.48 6.65
CA LEU A 129 -7.40 -1.87 6.67
C LEU A 129 -7.01 -2.58 7.96
N ALA A 130 -5.80 -2.37 8.47
CA ALA A 130 -5.36 -2.94 9.74
C ALA A 130 -6.23 -2.44 10.91
N ILE A 131 -6.62 -1.17 10.95
CA ILE A 131 -7.51 -0.60 11.97
C ILE A 131 -8.90 -1.25 11.90
N GLU A 132 -9.50 -1.34 10.70
CA GLU A 132 -10.84 -1.94 10.56
C GLU A 132 -10.84 -3.45 10.80
N THR A 133 -9.78 -4.16 10.40
CA THR A 133 -9.59 -5.57 10.75
C THR A 133 -9.45 -5.76 12.27
N ALA A 134 -8.67 -4.89 12.92
CA ALA A 134 -8.50 -4.92 14.38
C ALA A 134 -9.82 -4.70 15.10
N ARG A 135 -10.65 -3.77 14.62
CA ARG A 135 -11.99 -3.51 15.17
C ARG A 135 -12.84 -4.75 15.14
N ALA A 136 -12.93 -5.41 13.99
CA ALA A 136 -13.73 -6.62 13.84
C ALA A 136 -13.19 -7.80 14.67
N LEU A 137 -11.86 -7.94 14.77
CA LEU A 137 -11.23 -8.96 15.64
C LEU A 137 -11.55 -8.74 17.12
N LEU A 138 -11.53 -7.48 17.59
CA LEU A 138 -11.91 -7.14 18.98
C LEU A 138 -13.40 -7.41 19.23
N GLU A 139 -14.28 -7.07 18.29
CA GLU A 139 -15.72 -7.39 18.34
C GLU A 139 -15.95 -8.91 18.43
N ALA A 140 -15.12 -9.71 17.79
CA ALA A 140 -15.15 -11.18 17.85
C ALA A 140 -14.46 -11.77 19.09
N GLY A 141 -13.97 -10.96 20.03
CA GLY A 141 -13.31 -11.39 21.25
C GLY A 141 -11.88 -11.89 21.09
N CYS A 142 -11.22 -11.56 19.99
CA CYS A 142 -9.81 -11.83 19.80
C CYS A 142 -8.92 -10.82 20.56
N ASN A 143 -7.72 -11.25 20.92
CA ASN A 143 -6.72 -10.37 21.52
C ASN A 143 -5.93 -9.66 20.41
N VAL A 144 -6.06 -8.34 20.34
CA VAL A 144 -5.34 -7.50 19.38
C VAL A 144 -4.36 -6.59 20.13
N TYR A 145 -3.07 -6.75 19.84
CA TYR A 145 -2.02 -5.87 20.32
C TYR A 145 -2.12 -4.50 19.66
N PRO A 146 -1.39 -3.47 20.14
CA PRO A 146 -1.41 -2.15 19.50
C PRO A 146 -1.20 -2.27 17.98
N VAL A 147 -2.13 -1.69 17.22
CA VAL A 147 -2.05 -1.67 15.75
C VAL A 147 -0.95 -0.70 15.35
N VAL A 148 -0.04 -1.16 14.52
CA VAL A 148 1.04 -0.33 13.97
C VAL A 148 0.64 0.17 12.58
N THR A 149 0.59 1.48 12.42
CA THR A 149 0.40 2.11 11.11
C THR A 149 1.70 2.79 10.68
N ILE A 150 2.11 2.56 9.44
CA ILE A 150 3.34 3.13 8.86
C ILE A 150 2.91 4.03 7.69
N ASP A 151 3.25 5.32 7.77
CA ASP A 151 2.91 6.33 6.76
C ASP A 151 1.43 6.32 6.34
N THR A 152 0.53 6.06 7.28
CA THR A 152 -0.91 6.10 7.06
C THR A 152 -1.38 7.54 7.20
N ILE A 153 -1.59 8.20 6.07
CA ILE A 153 -2.02 9.59 5.97
C ILE A 153 -3.44 9.68 5.41
N PRO A 154 -4.21 10.72 5.77
CA PRO A 154 -5.51 10.95 5.15
C PRO A 154 -5.33 11.30 3.67
N ILE A 155 -6.17 10.76 2.82
CA ILE A 155 -6.24 11.20 1.43
C ILE A 155 -7.26 12.35 1.36
N VAL A 156 -6.78 13.56 1.14
CA VAL A 156 -7.60 14.79 1.16
C VAL A 156 -7.73 15.45 -0.22
N LEU A 157 -7.12 14.84 -1.24
CA LEU A 157 -7.15 15.33 -2.61
C LEU A 157 -7.92 14.35 -3.48
N GLU A 158 -9.04 14.75 -4.05
CA GLU A 158 -9.73 14.00 -5.09
C GLU A 158 -9.28 14.52 -6.46
N MET A 159 -8.90 13.62 -7.35
CA MET A 159 -8.38 13.98 -8.68
C MET A 159 -9.32 13.50 -9.77
N GLU A 160 -9.79 14.43 -10.60
CA GLU A 160 -10.44 14.11 -11.85
C GLU A 160 -9.41 13.56 -12.85
N GLY A 161 -9.74 12.48 -13.50
CA GLY A 161 -8.87 11.87 -14.50
C GLY A 161 -7.68 11.10 -13.96
N ASP A 162 -6.87 10.58 -14.87
CA ASP A 162 -5.85 9.58 -14.54
C ASP A 162 -4.42 10.14 -14.52
N LEU A 163 -4.16 11.32 -15.10
CA LEU A 163 -2.78 11.78 -15.38
C LEU A 163 -1.89 11.93 -14.13
N LEU A 164 -2.41 12.55 -13.05
CA LEU A 164 -1.67 12.64 -11.77
C LEU A 164 -1.53 11.27 -11.12
N MET A 165 -2.57 10.44 -11.22
CA MET A 165 -2.56 9.09 -10.69
C MET A 165 -1.56 8.20 -11.41
N GLU A 166 -1.46 8.29 -12.75
CA GLU A 166 -0.48 7.57 -13.56
C GLU A 166 0.95 7.94 -13.17
N ARG A 167 1.22 9.24 -12.98
CA ARG A 167 2.53 9.69 -12.50
C ARG A 167 2.86 9.13 -11.13
N SER A 168 1.94 9.24 -10.17
CA SER A 168 2.12 8.73 -8.82
C SER A 168 2.33 7.23 -8.80
N TYR A 169 1.52 6.49 -9.55
CA TYR A 169 1.68 5.05 -9.73
C TYR A 169 3.06 4.72 -10.29
N GLY A 170 3.50 5.43 -11.34
CA GLY A 170 4.83 5.27 -11.92
C GLY A 170 5.96 5.43 -10.89
N LEU A 171 5.90 6.46 -10.05
CA LEU A 171 6.88 6.66 -8.99
C LEU A 171 6.88 5.51 -7.98
N MET A 172 5.70 5.07 -7.55
CA MET A 172 5.56 4.00 -6.55
C MET A 172 6.10 2.65 -7.05
N ILE A 173 6.05 2.40 -8.34
CA ILE A 173 6.60 1.17 -8.97
C ILE A 173 8.03 1.35 -9.46
N GLY A 174 8.66 2.50 -9.20
CA GLY A 174 10.04 2.79 -9.57
C GLY A 174 10.27 3.04 -11.06
N ALA A 175 9.24 3.47 -11.83
CA ALA A 175 9.40 3.89 -13.20
C ALA A 175 10.08 5.26 -13.30
N ASP A 176 10.89 5.47 -14.32
CA ASP A 176 11.38 6.80 -14.70
C ASP A 176 10.24 7.57 -15.39
N VAL A 177 9.46 8.27 -14.59
CA VAL A 177 8.28 9.00 -15.06
C VAL A 177 8.62 10.04 -16.14
N SER A 178 9.83 10.55 -16.17
CA SER A 178 10.27 11.50 -17.19
C SER A 178 10.39 10.84 -18.57
N LYS A 179 10.85 9.60 -18.64
CA LYS A 179 10.88 8.80 -19.86
C LYS A 179 9.48 8.44 -20.36
N ALA A 180 8.53 8.31 -19.44
CA ALA A 180 7.12 8.12 -19.78
C ALA A 180 6.44 9.41 -20.25
N GLY A 181 7.13 10.55 -20.17
CA GLY A 181 6.66 11.86 -20.61
C GLY A 181 5.91 12.64 -19.53
N HIS A 182 6.02 12.27 -18.26
CA HIS A 182 5.54 13.07 -17.14
C HIS A 182 6.61 14.06 -16.65
N VAL A 183 6.20 15.07 -15.91
CA VAL A 183 7.12 16.02 -15.27
C VAL A 183 7.98 15.28 -14.24
N LYS A 184 9.29 15.50 -14.32
CA LYS A 184 10.27 14.89 -13.40
C LYS A 184 10.22 15.53 -12.01
N SER A 185 10.01 16.84 -11.94
CA SER A 185 10.09 17.61 -10.70
C SER A 185 8.90 17.31 -9.78
N ASP A 186 9.16 16.68 -8.63
CA ASP A 186 8.16 16.49 -7.58
C ASP A 186 7.75 17.82 -6.95
N ASN A 187 8.68 18.77 -6.85
CA ASN A 187 8.43 20.11 -6.31
C ASN A 187 7.39 20.88 -7.15
N LEU A 188 7.47 20.82 -8.48
CA LEU A 188 6.44 21.45 -9.36
C LEU A 188 5.06 20.84 -9.13
N VAL A 189 4.98 19.52 -9.00
CA VAL A 189 3.71 18.85 -8.73
C VAL A 189 3.18 19.22 -7.35
N GLN A 190 4.02 19.23 -6.34
CA GLN A 190 3.65 19.65 -4.98
C GLN A 190 3.11 21.09 -4.95
N GLN A 191 3.83 22.04 -5.55
CA GLN A 191 3.38 23.43 -5.63
C GLN A 191 2.03 23.57 -6.35
N ALA A 192 1.82 22.81 -7.42
CA ALA A 192 0.55 22.80 -8.12
C ALA A 192 -0.57 22.23 -7.25
N LEU A 193 -0.33 21.15 -6.53
CA LEU A 193 -1.30 20.53 -5.63
C LEU A 193 -1.65 21.46 -4.46
N GLU A 194 -0.68 22.12 -3.86
CA GLU A 194 -0.90 23.11 -2.80
C GLU A 194 -1.75 24.29 -3.29
N LEU A 195 -1.43 24.81 -4.49
CA LEU A 195 -2.19 25.91 -5.10
C LEU A 195 -3.64 25.51 -5.43
N LEU A 196 -3.85 24.27 -5.90
CA LEU A 196 -5.17 23.81 -6.36
C LEU A 196 -6.04 23.26 -5.21
N LYS A 197 -5.43 22.72 -4.17
CA LYS A 197 -6.11 22.12 -3.02
C LYS A 197 -7.18 23.03 -2.40
N ASP A 198 -6.87 24.30 -2.26
CA ASP A 198 -7.74 25.27 -1.57
C ASP A 198 -8.82 25.86 -2.47
N LYS A 199 -8.71 25.67 -3.81
CA LYS A 199 -9.66 26.28 -4.75
C LYS A 199 -11.02 25.60 -4.79
N ASP A 200 -11.03 24.25 -4.75
CA ASP A 200 -12.22 23.43 -4.93
C ASP A 200 -12.38 22.38 -3.82
N ASN A 201 -12.09 22.74 -2.56
CA ASN A 201 -12.22 21.86 -1.40
C ASN A 201 -11.49 20.52 -1.57
N GLY A 202 -10.32 20.52 -2.19
CA GLY A 202 -9.52 19.34 -2.45
C GLY A 202 -9.90 18.55 -3.71
N TYR A 203 -10.88 18.98 -4.50
CA TYR A 203 -11.20 18.39 -5.80
C TYR A 203 -10.41 19.06 -6.91
N ILE A 204 -9.49 18.33 -7.52
CA ILE A 204 -8.60 18.83 -8.58
C ILE A 204 -9.09 18.35 -9.94
N THR A 205 -9.57 19.27 -10.76
CA THR A 205 -10.00 18.97 -12.12
C THR A 205 -8.82 18.93 -13.10
N GLU A 206 -8.92 18.14 -14.17
CA GLU A 206 -7.93 18.18 -15.24
C GLU A 206 -7.80 19.58 -15.83
N ASN A 207 -8.92 20.29 -15.96
CA ASN A 207 -8.94 21.65 -16.49
C ASN A 207 -8.19 22.64 -15.58
N ALA A 208 -8.24 22.48 -14.27
CA ALA A 208 -7.48 23.31 -13.34
C ALA A 208 -5.97 23.13 -13.56
N ILE A 209 -5.51 21.90 -13.81
CA ILE A 209 -4.10 21.61 -14.13
C ILE A 209 -3.71 22.20 -15.49
N PHE A 210 -4.55 22.08 -16.51
CA PHE A 210 -4.28 22.61 -17.86
C PHE A 210 -4.19 24.13 -17.91
N ASN A 211 -4.80 24.83 -16.97
CA ASN A 211 -4.78 26.29 -16.86
C ASN A 211 -3.72 26.85 -15.91
N LEU A 212 -2.83 26.02 -15.39
CA LEU A 212 -1.67 26.49 -14.64
C LEU A 212 -0.77 27.35 -15.53
N SER A 213 -0.18 28.39 -14.96
CA SER A 213 0.63 29.39 -15.68
C SER A 213 1.87 29.78 -14.84
N GLY A 214 2.74 30.61 -15.41
CA GLY A 214 3.98 31.04 -14.76
C GLY A 214 4.94 29.87 -14.54
N GLU A 215 5.45 29.72 -13.32
CA GLU A 215 6.39 28.65 -12.97
C GLU A 215 5.80 27.23 -13.12
N LEU A 216 4.46 27.10 -13.11
CA LEU A 216 3.75 25.84 -13.25
C LEU A 216 3.31 25.51 -14.69
N GLU A 217 3.63 26.39 -15.66
CA GLU A 217 3.24 26.22 -17.06
C GLU A 217 3.86 24.95 -17.68
N GLU A 218 5.06 24.56 -17.26
CA GLU A 218 5.70 23.32 -17.69
C GLU A 218 4.83 22.10 -17.35
N LEU A 219 4.27 22.07 -16.15
CA LEU A 219 3.36 21.01 -15.71
C LEU A 219 2.10 20.99 -16.59
N ALA A 220 1.46 22.16 -16.81
CA ALA A 220 0.28 22.27 -17.65
C ALA A 220 0.52 21.75 -19.07
N ASN A 221 1.63 22.17 -19.69
CA ASN A 221 1.98 21.77 -21.05
C ASN A 221 2.31 20.27 -21.14
N CYS A 222 2.99 19.72 -20.14
CA CYS A 222 3.24 18.29 -20.03
C CYS A 222 1.92 17.49 -20.01
N TYR A 223 0.97 17.88 -19.17
CA TYR A 223 -0.30 17.17 -19.05
C TYR A 223 -1.21 17.35 -20.29
N LYS A 224 -1.22 18.53 -20.91
CA LYS A 224 -1.90 18.73 -22.22
C LYS A 224 -1.37 17.77 -23.27
N LYS A 225 -0.04 17.59 -23.33
CA LYS A 225 0.59 16.64 -24.24
C LYS A 225 0.19 15.20 -23.93
N GLN A 226 0.22 14.81 -22.65
CA GLN A 226 -0.18 13.47 -22.22
C GLN A 226 -1.66 13.17 -22.53
N LYS A 227 -2.54 14.16 -22.41
CA LYS A 227 -3.97 14.02 -22.76
C LYS A 227 -4.21 13.65 -24.22
N GLY A 228 -3.26 13.96 -25.11
CA GLY A 228 -3.31 13.57 -26.53
C GLY A 228 -3.10 12.07 -26.78
N PHE A 229 -2.61 11.32 -25.80
CA PHE A 229 -2.45 9.86 -25.88
C PHE A 229 -3.62 9.15 -25.22
N SER A 230 -3.96 7.96 -25.71
CA SER A 230 -4.89 7.08 -25.04
C SER A 230 -4.31 6.60 -23.70
N LYS A 231 -5.17 6.22 -22.77
CA LYS A 231 -4.73 5.64 -21.48
C LYS A 231 -3.78 4.48 -21.68
N LYS A 232 -4.08 3.58 -22.62
CA LYS A 232 -3.22 2.44 -22.93
C LYS A 232 -1.82 2.89 -23.35
N GLU A 233 -1.69 3.84 -24.25
CA GLU A 233 -0.39 4.36 -24.70
C GLU A 233 0.41 4.98 -23.54
N ARG A 234 -0.27 5.70 -22.64
CA ARG A 234 0.39 6.29 -21.46
C ARG A 234 0.88 5.21 -20.48
N LEU A 235 0.07 4.19 -20.21
CA LEU A 235 0.46 3.07 -19.34
C LEU A 235 1.57 2.21 -19.97
N ASP A 236 1.53 1.99 -21.29
CA ASP A 236 2.61 1.28 -22.02
C ASP A 236 3.95 2.06 -21.92
N LYS A 237 3.92 3.39 -21.98
CA LYS A 237 5.09 4.24 -21.76
C LYS A 237 5.63 4.13 -20.33
N LEU A 238 4.75 4.17 -19.32
CA LEU A 238 5.15 3.98 -17.92
C LEU A 238 5.79 2.62 -17.71
N LYS A 239 5.18 1.57 -18.23
CA LYS A 239 5.70 0.20 -18.18
C LYS A 239 7.08 0.08 -18.82
N SER A 240 7.27 0.70 -19.99
CA SER A 240 8.55 0.72 -20.70
C SER A 240 9.63 1.57 -19.99
N ALA A 241 9.23 2.46 -19.11
CA ALA A 241 10.12 3.30 -18.32
C ALA A 241 10.56 2.67 -16.99
N ILE A 242 10.12 1.44 -16.70
CA ILE A 242 10.56 0.67 -15.54
C ILE A 242 11.96 0.13 -15.83
N PRO A 243 12.97 0.36 -14.95
CA PRO A 243 14.30 -0.18 -15.10
C PRO A 243 14.30 -1.73 -15.08
N GLU A 244 15.13 -2.36 -15.89
CA GLU A 244 15.23 -3.83 -15.96
C GLU A 244 15.62 -4.49 -14.63
N ASN A 245 16.36 -3.78 -13.79
CA ASN A 245 16.78 -4.22 -12.46
C ASN A 245 15.78 -3.83 -11.35
N ASN A 246 14.57 -3.44 -11.71
CA ASN A 246 13.53 -3.13 -10.75
C ASN A 246 13.08 -4.38 -10.00
N MET A 247 13.30 -4.40 -8.70
CA MET A 247 12.94 -5.52 -7.82
C MET A 247 11.53 -5.42 -7.22
N GLN A 248 10.78 -4.35 -7.56
CA GLN A 248 9.46 -4.10 -6.99
C GLN A 248 8.34 -4.84 -7.73
N LEU A 249 8.56 -5.22 -8.99
CA LEU A 249 7.58 -5.88 -9.84
C LEU A 249 8.10 -7.23 -10.34
N SER A 250 7.28 -8.26 -10.21
CA SER A 250 7.52 -9.55 -10.84
C SER A 250 7.17 -9.51 -12.34
N ARG A 251 7.56 -10.54 -13.09
CA ARG A 251 7.14 -10.68 -14.49
C ARG A 251 5.62 -10.80 -14.64
N ASP A 252 4.95 -11.39 -13.67
CA ASP A 252 3.50 -11.56 -13.68
C ASP A 252 2.80 -10.24 -13.32
N ASP A 253 3.34 -9.44 -12.42
CA ASP A 253 2.86 -8.07 -12.18
C ASP A 253 2.93 -7.21 -13.44
N LEU A 254 4.01 -7.35 -14.22
CA LEU A 254 4.14 -6.64 -15.49
C LEU A 254 3.10 -7.08 -16.56
N LYS A 255 2.62 -8.32 -16.52
CA LYS A 255 1.52 -8.77 -17.39
C LYS A 255 0.19 -8.12 -17.00
N ARG A 256 -0.01 -7.90 -15.71
CA ARG A 256 -1.24 -7.34 -15.12
C ARG A 256 -1.13 -5.83 -14.83
N PHE A 257 -0.21 -5.13 -15.47
CA PHE A 257 0.14 -3.74 -15.19
C PHE A 257 -1.06 -2.80 -15.18
N ASP A 258 -1.94 -2.92 -16.17
CA ASP A 258 -3.14 -2.09 -16.31
C ASP A 258 -4.16 -2.40 -15.19
N GLU A 259 -4.32 -3.68 -14.82
CA GLU A 259 -5.18 -4.09 -13.71
C GLU A 259 -4.68 -3.56 -12.36
N LEU A 260 -3.36 -3.58 -12.15
CA LEU A 260 -2.74 -3.04 -10.94
C LEU A 260 -2.90 -1.52 -10.84
N PHE A 261 -2.86 -0.81 -11.97
CA PHE A 261 -3.16 0.61 -12.00
C PHE A 261 -4.62 0.88 -11.63
N GLU A 262 -5.58 0.11 -12.14
CA GLU A 262 -6.99 0.23 -11.76
C GLU A 262 -7.21 -0.09 -10.27
N CYS A 263 -6.51 -1.09 -9.74
CA CYS A 263 -6.51 -1.41 -8.31
C CYS A 263 -6.01 -0.23 -7.48
N TYR A 264 -4.86 0.34 -7.86
CA TYR A 264 -4.28 1.52 -7.21
C TYR A 264 -5.25 2.71 -7.19
N LYS A 265 -5.84 3.01 -8.35
CA LYS A 265 -6.79 4.10 -8.52
C LYS A 265 -8.03 3.95 -7.64
N ARG A 266 -8.57 2.73 -7.60
CA ARG A 266 -9.71 2.40 -6.75
C ARG A 266 -9.35 2.51 -5.27
N ASN A 267 -8.22 1.99 -4.86
CA ASN A 267 -7.74 2.08 -3.49
C ASN A 267 -7.59 3.52 -3.03
N TYR A 268 -7.09 4.38 -3.91
CA TYR A 268 -7.00 5.81 -3.66
C TYR A 268 -8.40 6.41 -3.40
N ARG A 269 -9.39 6.10 -4.25
CA ARG A 269 -10.77 6.57 -4.08
C ARG A 269 -11.44 6.03 -2.83
N CYS A 270 -11.19 4.77 -2.49
CA CYS A 270 -11.68 4.19 -1.25
C CYS A 270 -11.11 4.89 -0.02
N ALA A 271 -9.82 5.26 -0.05
CA ALA A 271 -9.18 5.97 1.03
C ALA A 271 -9.71 7.42 1.20
N ILE A 272 -10.02 8.12 0.11
CA ILE A 272 -10.68 9.45 0.15
C ILE A 272 -12.04 9.35 0.83
N ASN A 273 -12.82 8.34 0.49
CA ASN A 273 -14.18 8.15 1.01
C ASN A 273 -14.21 7.53 2.42
N TYR A 274 -13.06 7.16 2.98
CA TYR A 274 -13.00 6.56 4.29
C TYR A 274 -13.20 7.59 5.39
N ILE A 275 -14.25 7.38 6.18
CA ILE A 275 -14.53 8.18 7.37
C ILE A 275 -14.11 7.35 8.60
N PRO A 276 -13.05 7.76 9.31
CA PRO A 276 -12.58 7.00 10.45
C PRO A 276 -13.63 6.99 11.56
N LYS A 277 -13.93 5.80 12.05
CA LYS A 277 -14.70 5.61 13.29
C LYS A 277 -13.73 5.46 14.46
N PRO A 278 -14.09 5.91 15.66
CA PRO A 278 -13.25 5.72 16.84
C PRO A 278 -12.92 4.24 17.07
N PHE A 279 -11.65 3.92 17.28
CA PHE A 279 -11.11 2.57 17.54
C PHE A 279 -10.76 2.41 19.01
N ALA A 280 -11.31 1.39 19.66
CA ALA A 280 -11.15 1.18 21.10
C ALA A 280 -9.78 0.61 21.49
N GLY A 281 -9.03 0.07 20.53
CA GLY A 281 -7.68 -0.46 20.75
C GLY A 281 -6.61 0.65 20.73
N GLU A 282 -5.37 0.25 20.98
CA GLU A 282 -4.22 1.15 20.93
C GLU A 282 -3.69 1.29 19.50
N LEU A 283 -3.28 2.50 19.12
CA LEU A 283 -2.62 2.81 17.86
C LEU A 283 -1.19 3.27 18.09
N ARG A 284 -0.27 2.77 17.27
CA ARG A 284 1.10 3.26 17.14
C ARG A 284 1.33 3.70 15.71
N ALA A 285 1.43 5.00 15.50
CA ALA A 285 1.69 5.57 14.20
C ALA A 285 3.17 5.84 14.03
N MET A 286 3.75 5.29 12.96
CA MET A 286 5.10 5.60 12.51
C MET A 286 4.99 6.45 11.25
N SER A 287 5.64 7.62 11.26
CA SER A 287 5.66 8.51 10.10
C SER A 287 7.08 8.64 9.57
N CYS A 288 7.24 8.53 8.25
CA CYS A 288 8.50 8.82 7.60
C CYS A 288 8.85 10.31 7.77
N ILE A 289 10.10 10.59 8.09
CA ILE A 289 10.62 11.96 8.23
C ILE A 289 10.91 12.53 6.82
N ASP A 290 11.21 11.67 5.86
CA ASP A 290 11.56 12.07 4.50
C ASP A 290 10.31 12.37 3.67
N GLU A 291 10.25 13.57 3.11
CA GLU A 291 9.09 14.13 2.40
C GLU A 291 9.19 13.96 0.88
N ASN A 292 9.85 12.90 0.41
CA ASN A 292 10.16 12.71 -1.01
C ASN A 292 8.97 12.33 -1.93
N SER A 293 7.75 12.27 -1.43
CA SER A 293 6.56 12.04 -2.27
C SER A 293 5.78 13.33 -2.49
N PRO A 294 5.43 13.71 -3.72
CA PRO A 294 4.73 14.96 -4.01
C PRO A 294 3.35 15.05 -3.36
N PHE A 295 2.76 13.92 -2.98
CA PHE A 295 1.46 13.89 -2.29
C PHE A 295 1.60 14.05 -0.77
N VAL A 296 2.66 13.48 -0.19
CA VAL A 296 2.82 13.43 1.26
C VAL A 296 2.91 14.81 1.90
N PRO A 297 3.71 15.78 1.40
CA PRO A 297 3.78 17.10 2.01
C PRO A 297 2.43 17.82 2.02
N VAL A 298 1.61 17.67 0.97
CA VAL A 298 0.30 18.31 0.84
C VAL A 298 -0.73 17.69 1.80
N MET A 299 -0.61 16.39 2.09
CA MET A 299 -1.55 15.62 2.92
C MET A 299 -1.13 15.50 4.38
N LYS A 300 0.17 15.56 4.68
CA LYS A 300 0.78 15.34 6.00
C LYS A 300 0.23 16.24 7.13
N PRO A 301 -0.07 17.53 6.91
CA PRO A 301 -0.55 18.41 7.98
C PRO A 301 -1.82 17.92 8.70
N GLY A 302 -2.65 17.13 8.03
CA GLY A 302 -3.88 16.58 8.60
C GLY A 302 -3.73 15.21 9.28
N THR A 303 -2.54 14.60 9.24
CA THR A 303 -2.34 13.19 9.65
C THR A 303 -2.58 12.97 11.14
N GLU A 304 -2.05 13.84 11.99
CA GLU A 304 -2.20 13.70 13.45
C GLU A 304 -3.67 13.83 13.86
N ASP A 305 -4.38 14.82 13.33
CA ASP A 305 -5.81 15.02 13.61
C ASP A 305 -6.67 13.87 13.07
N PHE A 306 -6.30 13.31 11.92
CA PHE A 306 -6.94 12.13 11.36
C PHE A 306 -6.74 10.91 12.27
N LEU A 307 -5.52 10.65 12.72
CA LEU A 307 -5.20 9.53 13.59
C LEU A 307 -5.83 9.70 14.98
N LYS A 308 -5.93 10.93 15.51
CA LYS A 308 -6.68 11.24 16.74
C LYS A 308 -8.17 10.91 16.60
N LYS A 309 -8.77 11.14 15.43
CA LYS A 309 -10.15 10.74 15.17
C LYS A 309 -10.32 9.22 15.12
N CYS A 310 -9.28 8.50 14.68
CA CYS A 310 -9.28 7.03 14.69
C CYS A 310 -9.11 6.44 16.09
N ALA A 311 -8.45 7.13 17.04
CA ALA A 311 -8.11 6.59 18.34
C ALA A 311 -9.06 7.07 19.43
N LEU A 312 -9.70 6.14 20.18
CA LEU A 312 -10.41 6.46 21.43
C LEU A 312 -9.49 6.44 22.65
N SER A 313 -8.41 5.68 22.59
CA SER A 313 -7.46 5.47 23.69
C SER A 313 -6.08 6.04 23.34
N ASN A 314 -5.03 5.34 23.63
CA ASN A 314 -3.66 5.82 23.40
C ASN A 314 -3.28 5.82 21.91
N LEU A 315 -2.99 7.02 21.40
CA LEU A 315 -2.24 7.19 20.16
C LEU A 315 -0.79 7.51 20.51
N GLN A 316 0.13 6.64 20.11
CA GLN A 316 1.56 6.91 20.17
C GLN A 316 2.05 7.22 18.76
N VAL A 317 2.51 8.44 18.52
CA VAL A 317 3.18 8.82 17.27
C VAL A 317 4.69 8.67 17.48
N VAL A 318 5.33 7.89 16.61
CA VAL A 318 6.77 7.65 16.62
C VAL A 318 7.32 8.20 15.31
N PRO A 319 8.28 9.14 15.36
CA PRO A 319 8.91 9.71 14.15
C PRO A 319 9.78 8.71 13.40
#